data_1f06ae86b7df29789ffd92c43fe622e8
#
_entry.id   1f06ae86b7df29789ffd92c43fe622e8
#
_cell.length_a   1.000
_cell.length_b   1.000
_cell.length_c   1.000
_cell.angle_alpha   90.00
_cell.angle_beta   90.00
_cell.angle_gamma   90.00
#
_symmetry.space_group_name_H-M   'P 1'
#
loop_
_entity.id
_entity.type
_entity.pdbx_description
1 polymer ?
#
loop_
_entity_poly.entity_id
_entity_poly.type
_entity_poly.pdbx_seq_one_letter_code
_entity_poly.pdbx_strand_id
1 'polypeptide(L)'
;YEMSASLVGSEMCIRDRQTALFAVNGEMNEVRTEYNAHQKNIKNLLALEPSVVVIVAEEQVDFPSPLTLDPAMLMETALASRPDLAAAVLRAEYHRKDIVYQKALAIPDISLGIKYDRAGGVWDNFFGVGIGVQLPVFNRNKGAIRRARFRLRQNEILVLQERNNIRNEIIECLENYKAVYSFLEENGVNRSIQSEMDKMPDVYTKNLLMKNISMVEYMDFMDSYHASKEVLLRSRKELRLQFERLQFAIGQTIK
;
A
#
# COMPACT_ATOMS: atom_id res chain seq x y z
N TYR A 1 -8.85 25.07 60.05
CA TYR A 1 -9.02 23.80 59.31
C TYR A 1 -9.60 24.02 57.90
N GLU A 2 -10.37 25.04 57.60
CA GLU A 2 -10.93 25.33 56.26
C GLU A 2 -9.92 25.93 55.28
N MET A 3 -8.89 26.67 55.74
CA MET A 3 -7.85 27.20 54.84
C MET A 3 -6.91 26.11 54.25
N SER A 4 -6.67 25.02 54.95
CA SER A 4 -5.82 23.94 54.44
C SER A 4 -6.50 23.11 53.34
N ALA A 5 -7.82 22.93 53.42
CA ALA A 5 -8.57 22.20 52.41
C ALA A 5 -8.70 22.98 51.05
N SER A 6 -8.80 24.30 51.12
CA SER A 6 -8.78 25.20 49.96
C SER A 6 -7.45 25.22 49.22
N LEU A 7 -6.33 25.20 49.97
CA LEU A 7 -4.98 25.15 49.39
C LEU A 7 -4.70 23.80 48.72
N VAL A 8 -5.07 22.70 49.34
CA VAL A 8 -4.90 21.35 48.76
C VAL A 8 -5.74 21.19 47.49
N GLY A 9 -6.95 21.73 47.47
CA GLY A 9 -7.77 21.72 46.25
C GLY A 9 -7.19 22.54 45.10
N SER A 10 -6.53 23.68 45.41
CA SER A 10 -5.89 24.51 44.39
C SER A 10 -4.60 23.88 43.84
N GLU A 11 -3.79 23.24 44.69
CA GLU A 11 -2.57 22.53 44.26
C GLU A 11 -2.90 21.29 43.43
N MET A 12 -3.97 20.55 43.76
CA MET A 12 -4.43 19.40 42.98
C MET A 12 -4.91 19.83 41.58
N CYS A 13 -5.67 20.92 41.47
CA CYS A 13 -6.13 21.48 40.21
C CYS A 13 -4.96 22.02 39.34
N ILE A 14 -3.88 22.50 39.92
CA ILE A 14 -2.68 22.94 39.19
C ILE A 14 -1.91 21.75 38.66
N ARG A 15 -1.78 20.67 39.42
CA ARG A 15 -1.13 19.43 38.99
C ARG A 15 -1.88 18.76 37.86
N ASP A 16 -3.21 18.70 37.95
CA ASP A 16 -4.04 18.10 36.87
C ASP A 16 -3.89 18.86 35.55
N ARG A 17 -3.81 20.20 35.59
CA ARG A 17 -3.55 21.01 34.41
C ARG A 17 -2.15 20.78 33.82
N GLN A 18 -1.13 20.63 34.67
CA GLN A 18 0.23 20.34 34.22
C GLN A 18 0.33 18.96 33.57
N THR A 19 -0.39 17.97 34.13
CA THR A 19 -0.45 16.61 33.58
C THR A 19 -1.16 16.61 32.23
N ALA A 20 -2.28 17.31 32.10
CA ALA A 20 -3.01 17.43 30.84
C ALA A 20 -2.16 18.14 29.76
N LEU A 21 -1.47 19.24 30.13
CA LEU A 21 -0.56 19.92 29.19
C LEU A 21 0.59 19.03 28.73
N PHE A 22 1.13 18.22 29.63
CA PHE A 22 2.20 17.27 29.30
C PHE A 22 1.71 16.19 28.35
N ALA A 23 0.49 15.66 28.56
CA ALA A 23 -0.13 14.67 27.67
C ALA A 23 -0.33 15.24 26.26
N VAL A 24 -0.94 16.43 26.14
CA VAL A 24 -1.16 17.10 24.85
C VAL A 24 0.17 17.39 24.12
N ASN A 25 1.20 17.82 24.84
CA ASN A 25 2.51 18.02 24.23
C ASN A 25 3.15 16.70 23.78
N GLY A 26 2.91 15.61 24.48
CA GLY A 26 3.31 14.25 24.07
C GLY A 26 2.67 13.86 22.75
N GLU A 27 1.34 13.96 22.67
CA GLU A 27 0.59 13.66 21.44
C GLU A 27 1.02 14.54 20.26
N MET A 28 1.25 15.83 20.51
CA MET A 28 1.72 16.76 19.48
C MET A 28 3.11 16.37 18.95
N ASN A 29 3.99 15.83 19.80
CA ASN A 29 5.30 15.34 19.38
C ASN A 29 5.18 14.05 18.53
N GLU A 30 4.26 13.16 18.87
CA GLU A 30 3.99 11.96 18.06
C GLU A 30 3.49 12.34 16.67
N VAL A 31 2.48 13.21 16.59
CA VAL A 31 1.94 13.71 15.31
C VAL A 31 3.03 14.41 14.48
N ARG A 32 3.90 15.20 15.12
CA ARG A 32 5.03 15.85 14.44
C ARG A 32 6.02 14.83 13.89
N THR A 33 6.26 13.75 14.61
CA THR A 33 7.17 12.66 14.18
C THR A 33 6.57 11.92 12.98
N GLU A 34 5.27 11.59 13.00
CA GLU A 34 4.56 11.01 11.86
C GLU A 34 4.58 11.94 10.64
N TYR A 35 4.31 13.23 10.85
CA TYR A 35 4.35 14.24 9.79
C TYR A 35 5.73 14.26 9.11
N ASN A 36 6.81 14.29 9.89
CA ASN A 36 8.16 14.27 9.35
C ASN A 36 8.47 12.98 8.56
N ALA A 37 7.96 11.83 9.03
CA ALA A 37 8.09 10.57 8.32
C ALA A 37 7.34 10.58 6.97
N HIS A 38 6.14 11.12 6.93
CA HIS A 38 5.37 11.29 5.70
C HIS A 38 6.03 12.29 4.73
N GLN A 39 6.54 13.42 5.23
CA GLN A 39 7.31 14.38 4.44
C GLN A 39 8.53 13.73 3.77
N LYS A 40 9.29 12.94 4.54
CA LYS A 40 10.43 12.19 4.00
C LYS A 40 9.98 11.24 2.87
N ASN A 41 8.91 10.49 3.08
CA ASN A 41 8.43 9.51 2.11
C ASN A 41 7.98 10.18 0.79
N ILE A 42 7.21 11.28 0.89
CA ILE A 42 6.78 12.06 -0.28
C ILE A 42 7.98 12.63 -1.04
N LYS A 43 8.93 13.23 -0.30
CA LYS A 43 10.16 13.78 -0.91
C LYS A 43 10.97 12.72 -1.64
N ASN A 44 11.09 11.52 -1.07
CA ASN A 44 11.78 10.41 -1.72
C ASN A 44 11.05 9.96 -3.00
N LEU A 45 9.71 9.88 -2.98
CA LEU A 45 8.93 9.49 -4.15
C LEU A 45 8.98 10.51 -5.28
N LEU A 46 9.03 11.80 -4.93
CA LEU A 46 9.05 12.91 -5.89
C LEU A 46 10.47 13.39 -6.21
N ALA A 47 11.51 12.76 -5.64
CA ALA A 47 12.91 13.16 -5.77
C ALA A 47 13.14 14.66 -5.45
N LEU A 48 12.46 15.17 -4.41
CA LEU A 48 12.59 16.57 -3.98
C LEU A 48 13.79 16.77 -3.05
N GLU A 49 14.31 17.98 -3.03
CA GLU A 49 15.36 18.36 -2.10
C GLU A 49 14.88 18.31 -0.63
N PRO A 50 15.77 17.99 0.32
CA PRO A 50 15.44 17.90 1.75
C PRO A 50 14.86 19.19 2.35
N SER A 51 15.25 20.34 1.82
CA SER A 51 14.83 21.69 2.26
C SER A 51 13.38 22.04 1.91
N VAL A 52 12.80 21.37 0.91
CA VAL A 52 11.43 21.63 0.44
C VAL A 52 10.43 21.09 1.45
N VAL A 53 9.40 21.86 1.80
CA VAL A 53 8.25 21.40 2.57
C VAL A 53 7.09 21.18 1.62
N VAL A 54 6.55 19.95 1.61
CA VAL A 54 5.37 19.62 0.79
C VAL A 54 4.12 20.00 1.58
N ILE A 55 3.33 20.91 1.04
CA ILE A 55 2.02 21.28 1.58
C ILE A 55 0.97 20.65 0.69
N VAL A 56 0.12 19.81 1.29
CA VAL A 56 -1.01 19.20 0.60
C VAL A 56 -2.16 20.20 0.58
N ALA A 57 -2.64 20.55 -0.61
CA ALA A 57 -3.86 21.33 -0.73
C ALA A 57 -5.05 20.49 -0.22
N GLU A 58 -5.93 21.11 0.54
CA GLU A 58 -7.13 20.45 1.06
C GLU A 58 -8.15 20.35 -0.09
N GLU A 59 -7.97 19.34 -0.92
CA GLU A 59 -8.92 19.04 -1.99
C GLU A 59 -10.11 18.26 -1.40
N GLN A 60 -11.29 18.70 -1.72
CA GLN A 60 -12.51 18.01 -1.31
C GLN A 60 -12.67 16.77 -2.22
N VAL A 61 -12.23 15.63 -1.74
CA VAL A 61 -12.49 14.37 -2.42
C VAL A 61 -13.89 13.91 -2.04
N ASP A 62 -14.77 13.86 -3.05
CA ASP A 62 -16.06 13.17 -2.90
C ASP A 62 -15.81 11.68 -2.98
N PHE A 63 -16.11 10.99 -1.90
CA PHE A 63 -15.98 9.53 -1.84
C PHE A 63 -17.24 8.90 -2.41
N PRO A 64 -17.12 8.00 -3.42
CA PRO A 64 -18.28 7.34 -4.01
C PRO A 64 -18.97 6.47 -2.96
N SER A 65 -20.29 6.42 -3.01
CA SER A 65 -21.05 5.51 -2.14
C SER A 65 -20.62 4.06 -2.42
N PRO A 66 -20.29 3.27 -1.39
CA PRO A 66 -19.92 1.85 -1.58
C PRO A 66 -21.01 1.03 -2.29
N LEU A 67 -22.28 1.48 -2.22
CA LEU A 67 -23.40 0.83 -2.89
C LEU A 67 -23.34 0.93 -4.43
N THR A 68 -22.62 1.92 -4.96
CA THR A 68 -22.43 2.09 -6.41
C THR A 68 -21.27 1.26 -6.98
N LEU A 69 -20.46 0.66 -6.10
CA LEU A 69 -19.28 -0.11 -6.47
C LEU A 69 -19.65 -1.59 -6.65
N ASP A 70 -19.72 -2.06 -7.91
CA ASP A 70 -19.97 -3.47 -8.21
C ASP A 70 -18.67 -4.29 -8.01
N PRO A 71 -18.64 -5.24 -7.05
CA PRO A 71 -17.47 -6.07 -6.81
C PRO A 71 -17.02 -6.88 -8.03
N ALA A 72 -17.97 -7.33 -8.87
CA ALA A 72 -17.65 -8.12 -10.04
C ALA A 72 -16.90 -7.30 -11.09
N MET A 73 -17.35 -6.08 -11.32
CA MET A 73 -16.70 -5.13 -12.24
C MET A 73 -15.31 -4.70 -11.73
N LEU A 74 -15.17 -4.49 -10.42
CA LEU A 74 -13.87 -4.16 -9.81
C LEU A 74 -12.87 -5.30 -9.97
N MET A 75 -13.30 -6.56 -9.76
CA MET A 75 -12.45 -7.75 -9.96
C MET A 75 -12.02 -7.91 -11.42
N GLU A 76 -12.94 -7.73 -12.37
CA GLU A 76 -12.61 -7.83 -13.79
C GLU A 76 -11.59 -6.79 -14.20
N THR A 77 -11.80 -5.54 -13.76
CA THR A 77 -10.87 -4.44 -14.01
C THR A 77 -9.48 -4.73 -13.44
N ALA A 78 -9.40 -5.21 -12.20
CA ALA A 78 -8.14 -5.53 -11.57
C ALA A 78 -7.40 -6.68 -12.26
N LEU A 79 -8.11 -7.73 -12.65
CA LEU A 79 -7.51 -8.85 -13.39
C LEU A 79 -6.97 -8.45 -14.77
N ALA A 80 -7.49 -7.36 -15.35
CA ALA A 80 -7.04 -6.82 -16.62
C ALA A 80 -5.89 -5.81 -16.47
N SER A 81 -5.86 -5.01 -15.39
CA SER A 81 -4.96 -3.87 -15.23
C SER A 81 -3.71 -4.16 -14.39
N ARG A 82 -3.77 -5.12 -13.48
CA ARG A 82 -2.69 -5.34 -12.49
C ARG A 82 -1.40 -5.88 -13.12
N PRO A 83 -0.27 -5.19 -12.92
CA PRO A 83 1.01 -5.59 -13.50
C PRO A 83 1.64 -6.82 -12.83
N ASP A 84 1.32 -7.09 -11.56
CA ASP A 84 1.79 -8.28 -10.84
C ASP A 84 1.22 -9.57 -11.43
N LEU A 85 -0.08 -9.60 -11.76
CA LEU A 85 -0.68 -10.71 -12.48
C LEU A 85 -0.09 -10.86 -13.89
N ALA A 86 0.07 -9.75 -14.61
CA ALA A 86 0.71 -9.77 -15.92
C ALA A 86 2.13 -10.36 -15.86
N ALA A 87 2.92 -9.97 -14.84
CA ALA A 87 4.25 -10.52 -14.61
C ALA A 87 4.22 -12.03 -14.29
N ALA A 88 3.24 -12.49 -13.50
CA ALA A 88 3.09 -13.91 -13.20
C ALA A 88 2.75 -14.72 -14.47
N VAL A 89 1.86 -14.21 -15.32
CA VAL A 89 1.50 -14.83 -16.61
C VAL A 89 2.71 -14.91 -17.54
N LEU A 90 3.49 -13.82 -17.66
CA LEU A 90 4.69 -13.78 -18.48
C LEU A 90 5.77 -14.76 -17.99
N ARG A 91 5.90 -14.94 -16.64
CA ARG A 91 6.79 -15.98 -16.08
C ARG A 91 6.36 -17.39 -16.49
N ALA A 92 5.08 -17.68 -16.45
CA ALA A 92 4.57 -18.99 -16.89
C ALA A 92 4.86 -19.21 -18.39
N GLU A 93 4.68 -18.16 -19.21
CA GLU A 93 5.02 -18.22 -20.63
C GLU A 93 6.52 -18.41 -20.88
N TYR A 94 7.37 -17.70 -20.12
CA TYR A 94 8.82 -17.93 -20.16
C TYR A 94 9.16 -19.41 -19.92
N HIS A 95 8.61 -20.03 -18.88
CA HIS A 95 8.85 -21.45 -18.60
C HIS A 95 8.26 -22.39 -19.68
N ARG A 96 7.22 -21.98 -20.37
CA ARG A 96 6.70 -22.69 -21.53
C ARG A 96 7.70 -22.67 -22.69
N LYS A 97 8.32 -21.53 -22.95
CA LYS A 97 9.39 -21.38 -23.95
C LYS A 97 10.66 -22.11 -23.53
N ASP A 98 11.00 -22.12 -22.22
CA ASP A 98 12.14 -22.88 -21.70
C ASP A 98 12.02 -24.38 -22.01
N ILE A 99 10.82 -24.97 -21.94
CA ILE A 99 10.64 -26.37 -22.36
C ILE A 99 11.00 -26.58 -23.83
N VAL A 100 10.63 -25.66 -24.70
CA VAL A 100 10.96 -25.71 -26.13
C VAL A 100 12.49 -25.64 -26.32
N TYR A 101 13.12 -24.71 -25.61
CA TYR A 101 14.58 -24.56 -25.63
C TYR A 101 15.31 -25.83 -25.13
N GLN A 102 14.88 -26.38 -23.99
CA GLN A 102 15.48 -27.61 -23.45
C GLN A 102 15.27 -28.83 -24.39
N LYS A 103 14.19 -28.86 -25.14
CA LYS A 103 13.95 -29.88 -26.19
C LYS A 103 14.88 -29.66 -27.39
N ALA A 104 15.09 -28.42 -27.81
CA ALA A 104 16.01 -28.09 -28.89
C ALA A 104 17.45 -28.55 -28.58
N LEU A 105 17.91 -28.34 -27.32
CA LEU A 105 19.21 -28.82 -26.86
C LEU A 105 19.36 -30.35 -26.84
N ALA A 106 18.27 -31.09 -27.00
CA ALA A 106 18.30 -32.55 -27.13
C ALA A 106 18.49 -33.03 -28.58
N ILE A 107 18.43 -32.11 -29.54
CA ILE A 107 18.66 -32.37 -30.97
C ILE A 107 20.17 -32.21 -31.24
N PRO A 108 20.77 -33.07 -32.08
CA PRO A 108 22.16 -32.90 -32.45
C PRO A 108 22.46 -31.59 -33.16
N ASP A 109 23.51 -30.91 -32.76
CA ASP A 109 24.03 -29.75 -33.49
C ASP A 109 24.85 -30.18 -34.70
N ILE A 110 24.55 -29.58 -35.84
CA ILE A 110 25.27 -29.76 -37.09
C ILE A 110 26.10 -28.49 -37.32
N SER A 111 27.41 -28.63 -37.33
CA SER A 111 28.34 -27.54 -37.62
C SER A 111 28.94 -27.70 -39.01
N LEU A 112 28.94 -26.63 -39.77
CA LEU A 112 29.64 -26.55 -41.07
C LEU A 112 30.86 -25.65 -40.89
N GLY A 113 32.04 -26.17 -41.16
CA GLY A 113 33.30 -25.45 -41.04
C GLY A 113 34.00 -25.32 -42.40
N ILE A 114 34.50 -24.12 -42.68
CA ILE A 114 35.40 -23.89 -43.79
C ILE A 114 36.76 -23.54 -43.20
N LYS A 115 37.81 -24.27 -43.61
CA LYS A 115 39.17 -24.04 -43.17
C LYS A 115 40.05 -23.71 -44.38
N TYR A 116 40.75 -22.58 -44.31
CA TYR A 116 41.83 -22.26 -45.24
C TYR A 116 43.13 -22.20 -44.46
N ASP A 117 44.15 -22.96 -44.95
CA ASP A 117 45.47 -23.00 -44.35
C ASP A 117 46.50 -22.68 -45.44
N ARG A 118 47.19 -21.54 -45.33
CA ARG A 118 48.13 -21.05 -46.31
C ARG A 118 49.45 -21.80 -46.27
N ALA A 119 49.84 -22.27 -45.09
CA ALA A 119 51.14 -22.92 -44.85
C ALA A 119 50.94 -24.28 -44.15
N GLY A 120 49.99 -25.09 -44.61
CA GLY A 120 49.68 -26.39 -44.08
C GLY A 120 50.86 -27.34 -44.31
N GLY A 121 51.26 -28.12 -43.27
CA GLY A 121 52.46 -28.92 -43.27
C GLY A 121 52.64 -30.01 -44.37
N VAL A 122 51.61 -30.25 -45.17
CA VAL A 122 51.55 -31.23 -46.27
C VAL A 122 51.20 -30.59 -47.61
N TRP A 123 50.35 -29.56 -47.62
CA TRP A 123 49.82 -28.91 -48.84
C TRP A 123 49.77 -27.41 -48.64
N ASP A 124 50.43 -26.64 -49.48
CA ASP A 124 50.29 -25.17 -49.48
C ASP A 124 48.95 -24.76 -50.04
N ASN A 125 48.28 -23.70 -49.41
CA ASN A 125 47.00 -23.19 -49.78
C ASN A 125 45.84 -24.23 -49.68
N PHE A 126 45.86 -25.03 -48.61
CA PHE A 126 44.81 -26.02 -48.39
C PHE A 126 43.45 -25.36 -48.09
N PHE A 127 42.42 -25.73 -48.85
CA PHE A 127 41.07 -25.39 -48.63
C PHE A 127 40.26 -26.62 -48.23
N GLY A 128 39.68 -26.61 -47.04
CA GLY A 128 38.92 -27.74 -46.51
C GLY A 128 37.49 -27.34 -46.10
N VAL A 129 36.53 -28.18 -46.40
CA VAL A 129 35.18 -28.09 -45.90
C VAL A 129 34.95 -29.28 -44.97
N GLY A 130 34.47 -28.98 -43.76
CA GLY A 130 34.18 -30.01 -42.75
C GLY A 130 32.75 -29.93 -42.27
N ILE A 131 32.14 -31.08 -42.05
CA ILE A 131 30.84 -31.21 -41.37
C ILE A 131 31.08 -31.90 -40.03
N GLY A 132 30.72 -31.25 -38.94
CA GLY A 132 30.73 -31.83 -37.61
C GLY A 132 29.31 -32.07 -37.10
N VAL A 133 29.07 -33.26 -36.52
CA VAL A 133 27.78 -33.59 -35.89
C VAL A 133 28.03 -33.97 -34.44
N GLN A 134 27.50 -33.19 -33.50
CA GLN A 134 27.61 -33.45 -32.08
C GLN A 134 26.41 -34.27 -31.59
N LEU A 135 26.62 -35.60 -31.45
CA LEU A 135 25.52 -36.50 -31.05
C LEU A 135 25.42 -36.60 -29.52
N PRO A 136 24.29 -36.21 -28.90
CA PRO A 136 24.05 -36.43 -27.47
C PRO A 136 23.64 -37.87 -27.18
N VAL A 137 24.64 -38.81 -27.20
CA VAL A 137 24.39 -40.25 -27.12
C VAL A 137 23.90 -40.65 -25.72
N PHE A 138 24.52 -40.12 -24.67
CA PHE A 138 24.26 -40.54 -23.29
C PHE A 138 23.28 -39.62 -22.56
N ASN A 139 23.23 -38.35 -22.89
CA ASN A 139 22.38 -37.38 -22.23
C ASN A 139 21.52 -36.62 -23.27
N ARG A 140 20.29 -37.07 -23.46
CA ARG A 140 19.30 -36.40 -24.33
C ARG A 140 18.54 -35.28 -23.59
N ASN A 141 19.19 -34.59 -22.69
CA ASN A 141 18.65 -33.47 -21.88
C ASN A 141 17.34 -33.81 -21.11
N LYS A 142 17.05 -35.13 -20.90
CA LYS A 142 15.80 -35.59 -20.30
C LYS A 142 15.53 -34.97 -18.90
N GLY A 143 16.58 -34.84 -18.09
CA GLY A 143 16.52 -34.27 -16.75
C GLY A 143 16.14 -32.80 -16.77
N ALA A 144 16.73 -32.00 -17.66
CA ALA A 144 16.42 -30.59 -17.81
C ALA A 144 15.03 -30.36 -18.37
N ILE A 145 14.59 -31.16 -19.36
CA ILE A 145 13.23 -31.12 -19.90
C ILE A 145 12.21 -31.42 -18.79
N ARG A 146 12.46 -32.45 -17.95
CA ARG A 146 11.57 -32.78 -16.83
C ARG A 146 11.51 -31.65 -15.82
N ARG A 147 12.66 -31.05 -15.47
CA ARG A 147 12.74 -29.88 -14.58
C ARG A 147 11.97 -28.68 -15.14
N ALA A 148 12.14 -28.36 -16.43
CA ALA A 148 11.41 -27.27 -17.07
C ALA A 148 9.89 -27.47 -17.03
N ARG A 149 9.41 -28.71 -17.23
CA ARG A 149 7.98 -29.03 -17.10
C ARG A 149 7.46 -28.81 -15.69
N PHE A 150 8.20 -29.20 -14.65
CA PHE A 150 7.79 -28.95 -13.27
C PHE A 150 7.78 -27.47 -12.93
N ARG A 151 8.76 -26.70 -13.43
CA ARG A 151 8.79 -25.24 -13.27
C ARG A 151 7.58 -24.57 -13.94
N LEU A 152 7.23 -24.99 -15.14
CA LEU A 152 6.01 -24.49 -15.79
C LEU A 152 4.78 -24.77 -14.92
N ARG A 153 4.58 -26.02 -14.47
CA ARG A 153 3.43 -26.37 -13.64
C ARG A 153 3.37 -25.58 -12.32
N GLN A 154 4.52 -25.37 -11.69
CA GLN A 154 4.63 -24.53 -10.50
C GLN A 154 4.17 -23.08 -10.80
N ASN A 155 4.64 -22.49 -11.90
CA ASN A 155 4.27 -21.11 -12.24
C ASN A 155 2.80 -20.99 -12.70
N GLU A 156 2.23 -22.00 -13.33
CA GLU A 156 0.79 -22.05 -13.63
C GLU A 156 -0.06 -22.03 -12.35
N ILE A 157 0.37 -22.73 -11.30
CA ILE A 157 -0.28 -22.69 -9.98
C ILE A 157 -0.11 -21.31 -9.33
N LEU A 158 1.06 -20.70 -9.44
CA LEU A 158 1.30 -19.34 -8.92
C LEU A 158 0.40 -18.30 -9.60
N VAL A 159 0.15 -18.42 -10.90
CA VAL A 159 -0.83 -17.55 -11.61
C VAL A 159 -2.24 -17.70 -11.04
N LEU A 160 -2.67 -18.94 -10.76
CA LEU A 160 -3.99 -19.17 -10.13
C LEU A 160 -4.05 -18.61 -8.72
N GLN A 161 -2.98 -18.79 -7.95
CA GLN A 161 -2.87 -18.22 -6.60
C GLN A 161 -2.95 -16.69 -6.64
N GLU A 162 -2.23 -16.04 -7.57
CA GLU A 162 -2.23 -14.59 -7.71
C GLU A 162 -3.62 -14.05 -8.07
N ARG A 163 -4.34 -14.71 -8.98
CA ARG A 163 -5.73 -14.37 -9.30
C ARG A 163 -6.65 -14.46 -8.08
N ASN A 164 -6.47 -15.47 -7.25
CA ASN A 164 -7.27 -15.63 -6.04
C ASN A 164 -6.91 -14.58 -4.98
N ASN A 165 -5.63 -14.26 -4.83
CA ASN A 165 -5.15 -13.20 -3.94
C ASN A 165 -5.78 -11.85 -4.31
N ILE A 166 -5.73 -11.49 -5.61
CA ILE A 166 -6.32 -10.24 -6.12
C ILE A 166 -7.82 -10.17 -5.81
N ARG A 167 -8.56 -11.25 -6.05
CA ARG A 167 -10.00 -11.29 -5.76
C ARG A 167 -10.30 -11.06 -4.29
N ASN A 168 -9.57 -11.75 -3.42
CA ASN A 168 -9.76 -11.64 -1.97
C ASN A 168 -9.35 -10.27 -1.45
N GLU A 169 -8.26 -9.70 -1.96
CA GLU A 169 -7.77 -8.36 -1.63
C GLU A 169 -8.82 -7.28 -1.98
N ILE A 170 -9.46 -7.38 -3.14
CA ILE A 170 -10.52 -6.44 -3.54
C ILE A 170 -11.73 -6.54 -2.61
N ILE A 171 -12.18 -7.77 -2.28
CA ILE A 171 -13.29 -7.95 -1.34
C ILE A 171 -12.93 -7.36 0.03
N GLU A 172 -11.74 -7.65 0.54
CA GLU A 172 -11.28 -7.11 1.81
C GLU A 172 -11.27 -5.58 1.80
N CYS A 173 -10.65 -4.95 0.80
CA CYS A 173 -10.58 -3.49 0.68
C CYS A 173 -11.99 -2.87 0.55
N LEU A 174 -12.88 -3.50 -0.22
CA LEU A 174 -14.24 -3.00 -0.39
C LEU A 174 -15.05 -3.09 0.90
N GLU A 175 -14.98 -4.22 1.63
CA GLU A 175 -15.69 -4.38 2.91
C GLU A 175 -15.12 -3.44 3.98
N ASN A 176 -13.81 -3.24 4.04
CA ASN A 176 -13.19 -2.27 4.93
C ASN A 176 -13.65 -0.83 4.60
N TYR A 177 -13.70 -0.48 3.31
CA TYR A 177 -14.19 0.82 2.86
C TYR A 177 -15.67 1.03 3.24
N LYS A 178 -16.54 0.03 3.01
CA LYS A 178 -17.95 0.05 3.41
C LYS A 178 -18.11 0.27 4.91
N ALA A 179 -17.35 -0.46 5.73
CA ALA A 179 -17.45 -0.38 7.18
C ALA A 179 -17.16 1.04 7.69
N VAL A 180 -16.07 1.67 7.20
CA VAL A 180 -15.72 3.03 7.61
C VAL A 180 -16.71 4.06 7.06
N TYR A 181 -17.16 3.88 5.82
CA TYR A 181 -18.14 4.76 5.19
C TYR A 181 -19.48 4.75 5.95
N SER A 182 -20.03 3.56 6.24
CA SER A 182 -21.27 3.41 7.00
C SER A 182 -21.15 3.98 8.41
N PHE A 183 -20.00 3.76 9.08
CA PHE A 183 -19.75 4.35 10.40
C PHE A 183 -19.83 5.89 10.37
N LEU A 184 -19.25 6.53 9.36
CA LEU A 184 -19.28 7.99 9.22
C LEU A 184 -20.68 8.50 8.84
N GLU A 185 -21.43 7.76 8.02
CA GLU A 185 -22.79 8.11 7.60
C GLU A 185 -23.79 8.00 8.77
N GLU A 186 -23.76 6.88 9.50
CA GLU A 186 -24.65 6.61 10.63
C GLU A 186 -24.44 7.58 11.80
N ASN A 187 -23.21 8.00 12.04
CA ASN A 187 -22.88 8.97 13.08
C ASN A 187 -23.11 10.43 12.62
N GLY A 188 -23.73 10.62 11.46
CA GLY A 188 -24.15 11.92 10.96
C GLY A 188 -22.99 12.91 10.78
N VAL A 189 -21.81 12.43 10.42
CA VAL A 189 -20.61 13.26 10.23
C VAL A 189 -20.78 14.16 8.99
N ASN A 190 -21.88 14.93 9.03
CA ASN A 190 -22.16 15.98 8.07
C ASN A 190 -21.40 17.25 8.44
N ARG A 191 -21.09 18.09 7.46
CA ARG A 191 -20.41 19.39 7.66
C ARG A 191 -21.09 20.29 8.69
N SER A 192 -22.42 20.21 8.82
CA SER A 192 -23.18 20.98 9.80
C SER A 192 -22.83 20.59 11.24
N ILE A 193 -22.82 19.28 11.53
CA ILE A 193 -22.50 18.77 12.87
C ILE A 193 -21.04 19.10 13.24
N GLN A 194 -20.12 18.99 12.27
CA GLN A 194 -18.74 19.37 12.52
C GLN A 194 -18.59 20.86 12.86
N SER A 195 -19.26 21.74 12.09
CA SER A 195 -19.18 23.19 12.36
C SER A 195 -19.81 23.56 13.70
N GLU A 196 -20.81 22.80 14.15
CA GLU A 196 -21.41 22.95 15.48
C GLU A 196 -20.47 22.45 16.57
N MET A 197 -19.87 21.27 16.39
CA MET A 197 -18.85 20.75 17.31
C MET A 197 -17.68 21.72 17.46
N ASP A 198 -17.20 22.31 16.38
CA ASP A 198 -16.05 23.24 16.40
C ASP A 198 -16.35 24.55 17.14
N LYS A 199 -17.63 24.91 17.31
CA LYS A 199 -18.10 26.08 18.11
C LYS A 199 -18.33 25.79 19.59
N MET A 200 -18.50 24.51 19.95
CA MET A 200 -18.78 24.12 21.34
C MET A 200 -17.71 24.56 22.35
N PRO A 201 -16.39 24.41 22.08
CA PRO A 201 -15.35 24.87 23.00
C PRO A 201 -15.46 26.36 23.34
N ASP A 202 -15.82 27.20 22.36
CA ASP A 202 -15.98 28.64 22.58
C ASP A 202 -17.18 28.93 23.48
N VAL A 203 -18.26 28.19 23.31
CA VAL A 203 -19.48 28.32 24.13
C VAL A 203 -19.20 27.90 25.57
N TYR A 204 -18.53 26.77 25.76
CA TYR A 204 -18.15 26.29 27.10
C TYR A 204 -17.15 27.22 27.77
N THR A 205 -16.17 27.76 27.03
CA THR A 205 -15.23 28.76 27.54
C THR A 205 -15.95 30.03 28.03
N LYS A 206 -16.93 30.52 27.26
CA LYS A 206 -17.74 31.68 27.70
C LYS A 206 -18.53 31.38 28.97
N ASN A 207 -19.14 30.19 29.05
CA ASN A 207 -19.90 29.81 30.24
C ASN A 207 -19.02 29.66 31.46
N LEU A 208 -17.80 29.17 31.32
CA LEU A 208 -16.79 29.12 32.39
C LEU A 208 -16.42 30.53 32.86
N LEU A 209 -16.16 31.46 31.93
CA LEU A 209 -15.81 32.85 32.25
C LEU A 209 -16.96 33.58 32.93
N MET A 210 -18.21 33.28 32.57
CA MET A 210 -19.42 33.81 33.19
C MET A 210 -19.75 33.10 34.51
N LYS A 211 -18.97 32.13 34.95
CA LYS A 211 -19.20 31.30 36.15
C LYS A 211 -20.52 30.51 36.12
N ASN A 212 -21.05 30.23 34.92
CA ASN A 212 -22.26 29.41 34.73
C ASN A 212 -21.97 27.91 34.88
N ILE A 213 -20.73 27.50 34.66
CA ILE A 213 -20.25 26.13 34.82
C ILE A 213 -18.99 26.12 35.70
N SER A 214 -18.77 25.01 36.37
CA SER A 214 -17.55 24.77 37.16
C SER A 214 -16.39 24.42 36.27
N MET A 215 -15.18 24.54 36.81
CA MET A 215 -13.94 24.11 36.13
C MET A 215 -13.91 22.62 35.84
N VAL A 216 -14.49 21.81 36.73
CA VAL A 216 -14.57 20.35 36.55
C VAL A 216 -15.46 20.01 35.35
N GLU A 217 -16.66 20.59 35.28
CA GLU A 217 -17.57 20.41 34.14
C GLU A 217 -16.93 20.86 32.81
N TYR A 218 -16.15 21.94 32.83
CA TYR A 218 -15.43 22.38 31.65
C TYR A 218 -14.37 21.37 31.22
N MET A 219 -13.60 20.83 32.16
CA MET A 219 -12.56 19.83 31.86
C MET A 219 -13.17 18.53 31.34
N ASP A 220 -14.22 18.02 31.98
CA ASP A 220 -14.94 16.82 31.54
C ASP A 220 -15.49 16.98 30.12
N PHE A 221 -16.01 18.17 29.81
CA PHE A 221 -16.46 18.49 28.45
C PHE A 221 -15.28 18.49 27.48
N MET A 222 -14.17 19.16 27.82
CA MET A 222 -13.00 19.24 26.92
C MET A 222 -12.40 17.88 26.64
N ASP A 223 -12.30 17.00 27.64
CA ASP A 223 -11.82 15.63 27.46
C ASP A 223 -12.75 14.83 26.54
N SER A 224 -14.06 14.93 26.73
CA SER A 224 -15.04 14.30 25.85
C SER A 224 -15.01 14.84 24.42
N TYR A 225 -14.83 16.17 24.29
CA TYR A 225 -14.70 16.84 22.98
C TYR A 225 -13.44 16.37 22.26
N HIS A 226 -12.30 16.34 22.93
CA HIS A 226 -11.03 15.87 22.34
C HIS A 226 -11.13 14.43 21.91
N ALA A 227 -11.64 13.53 22.73
CA ALA A 227 -11.84 12.13 22.39
C ALA A 227 -12.74 11.98 21.15
N SER A 228 -13.86 12.70 21.10
CA SER A 228 -14.80 12.65 19.95
C SER A 228 -14.15 13.21 18.67
N LYS A 229 -13.39 14.30 18.79
CA LYS A 229 -12.71 14.92 17.66
C LYS A 229 -11.59 14.01 17.11
N GLU A 230 -10.86 13.34 17.99
CA GLU A 230 -9.84 12.36 17.59
C GLU A 230 -10.46 11.19 16.80
N VAL A 231 -11.54 10.61 17.32
CA VAL A 231 -12.27 9.53 16.62
C VAL A 231 -12.72 9.98 15.24
N LEU A 232 -13.30 11.20 15.14
CA LEU A 232 -13.75 11.76 13.87
C LEU A 232 -12.60 11.92 12.85
N LEU A 233 -11.50 12.54 13.27
CA LEU A 233 -10.33 12.78 12.40
C LEU A 233 -9.69 11.47 11.98
N ARG A 234 -9.58 10.51 12.91
CA ARG A 234 -9.06 9.16 12.63
C ARG A 234 -9.94 8.43 11.63
N SER A 235 -11.26 8.47 11.79
CA SER A 235 -12.18 7.81 10.87
C SER A 235 -12.17 8.42 9.46
N ARG A 236 -12.00 9.75 9.35
CA ARG A 236 -11.83 10.41 8.04
C ARG A 236 -10.51 10.05 7.36
N LYS A 237 -9.42 10.02 8.13
CA LYS A 237 -8.13 9.53 7.64
C LYS A 237 -8.27 8.09 7.15
N GLU A 238 -8.95 7.25 7.93
CA GLU A 238 -9.15 5.84 7.58
C GLU A 238 -10.01 5.67 6.33
N LEU A 239 -11.09 6.44 6.17
CA LEU A 239 -11.90 6.41 4.96
C LEU A 239 -11.07 6.69 3.70
N ARG A 240 -10.26 7.75 3.75
CA ARG A 240 -9.36 8.10 2.63
C ARG A 240 -8.36 6.98 2.37
N LEU A 241 -7.77 6.43 3.43
CA LEU A 241 -6.80 5.35 3.32
C LEU A 241 -7.41 4.08 2.71
N GLN A 242 -8.61 3.70 3.13
CA GLN A 242 -9.29 2.53 2.59
C GLN A 242 -9.71 2.73 1.13
N PHE A 243 -10.11 3.95 0.75
CA PHE A 243 -10.40 4.28 -0.63
C PHE A 243 -9.15 4.19 -1.52
N GLU A 244 -8.02 4.73 -1.08
CA GLU A 244 -6.75 4.62 -1.81
C GLU A 244 -6.25 3.17 -1.90
N ARG A 245 -6.43 2.37 -0.83
CA ARG A 245 -6.13 0.94 -0.85
C ARG A 245 -6.99 0.20 -1.88
N LEU A 246 -8.27 0.53 -1.96
CA LEU A 246 -9.16 -0.06 -2.96
C LEU A 246 -8.72 0.28 -4.39
N GLN A 247 -8.37 1.54 -4.68
CA GLN A 247 -7.83 1.94 -5.97
C GLN A 247 -6.52 1.22 -6.31
N PHE A 248 -5.63 1.11 -5.33
CA PHE A 248 -4.38 0.35 -5.48
C PHE A 248 -4.64 -1.13 -5.76
N ALA A 249 -5.58 -1.77 -5.05
CA ALA A 249 -5.95 -3.15 -5.26
C ALA A 249 -6.54 -3.41 -6.66
N ILE A 250 -7.25 -2.43 -7.23
CA ILE A 250 -7.79 -2.50 -8.58
C ILE A 250 -6.71 -2.20 -9.63
N GLY A 251 -5.66 -1.45 -9.27
CA GLY A 251 -4.62 -1.00 -10.20
C GLY A 251 -5.04 0.15 -11.11
N GLN A 252 -6.17 0.82 -10.79
CA GLN A 252 -6.69 1.99 -11.49
C GLN A 252 -7.40 2.94 -10.52
N THR A 253 -7.47 4.23 -10.90
CA THR A 253 -8.28 5.20 -10.18
C THR A 253 -9.77 5.00 -10.47
N ILE A 254 -10.58 4.98 -9.42
CA ILE A 254 -12.04 4.98 -9.52
C ILE A 254 -12.48 6.41 -9.81
N LYS A 255 -13.21 6.60 -10.90
CA LYS A 255 -13.78 7.90 -11.29
C LYS A 255 -15.22 8.01 -10.82
#